data_c07f881ad650c68ac7561ba3f96ba9d3
#
_entry.id   c07f881ad650c68ac7561ba3f96ba9d3
#
_cell.length_a   1.000
_cell.length_b   1.000
_cell.length_c   1.000
_cell.angle_alpha   90.00
_cell.angle_beta   90.00
_cell.angle_gamma   90.00
#
_symmetry.space_group_name_H-M   'P 1'
#
loop_
_entity.id
_entity.type
_entity.pdbx_description
1 polymer ?
#
loop_
_entity_poly.entity_id
_entity_poly.type
_entity_poly.pdbx_seq_one_letter_code
_entity_poly.pdbx_strand_id
1 'polypeptide(L)'
;MPSSTMRAPAVVTLWFTQDLEPAFSSATVTNEAGQRVDLGNTRIPPGSPAELEIGLKPLPPGTYLVSWHVVSVDTHPTEGTFTFEVGRG
;
A
#
# COMPACT_ATOMS: atom_id res chain seq x y z
N MET A 1 -6.95 6.22 16.05
CA MET A 1 -7.15 4.78 16.06
C MET A 1 -5.84 4.07 15.80
N PRO A 2 -5.45 3.22 16.68
CA PRO A 2 -4.24 2.44 16.43
C PRO A 2 -4.43 1.54 15.22
N SER A 3 -3.44 0.74 14.96
CA SER A 3 -3.51 -0.21 13.86
C SER A 3 -4.78 -1.04 13.95
N SER A 4 -5.37 -1.31 12.84
CA SER A 4 -6.56 -2.13 12.78
C SER A 4 -6.18 -3.58 12.64
N THR A 5 -6.84 -4.44 13.40
CA THR A 5 -6.74 -5.87 13.16
C THR A 5 -7.84 -6.21 12.17
N MET A 6 -7.47 -6.89 11.09
CA MET A 6 -8.42 -7.18 10.03
C MET A 6 -8.17 -8.58 9.48
N ARG A 7 -9.11 -9.07 8.69
CA ARG A 7 -8.88 -10.27 7.91
C ARG A 7 -7.85 -9.95 6.85
N ALA A 8 -7.20 -10.98 6.33
CA ALA A 8 -6.17 -10.78 5.31
C ALA A 8 -6.77 -10.09 4.09
N PRO A 9 -6.33 -8.86 3.80
CA PRO A 9 -6.81 -8.16 2.61
C PRO A 9 -6.14 -8.72 1.36
N ALA A 10 -6.80 -8.57 0.23
CA ALA A 10 -6.21 -8.93 -1.06
C ALA A 10 -5.57 -7.72 -1.72
N VAL A 11 -5.89 -6.52 -1.26
CA VAL A 11 -5.43 -5.27 -1.86
C VAL A 11 -5.26 -4.24 -0.75
N VAL A 12 -4.21 -3.44 -0.86
CA VAL A 12 -4.04 -2.24 -0.03
C VAL A 12 -4.33 -1.05 -0.92
N THR A 13 -5.16 -0.13 -0.43
CA THR A 13 -5.52 1.09 -1.15
C THR A 13 -5.05 2.29 -0.34
N LEU A 14 -4.33 3.19 -1.00
CA LEU A 14 -3.84 4.42 -0.40
C LEU A 14 -4.48 5.60 -1.10
N TRP A 15 -4.93 6.58 -0.31
CA TRP A 15 -5.63 7.77 -0.83
C TRP A 15 -4.76 8.99 -0.59
N PHE A 16 -4.60 9.81 -1.60
CA PHE A 16 -3.79 11.02 -1.51
C PHE A 16 -4.63 12.24 -1.84
N THR A 17 -4.08 13.41 -1.58
CA THR A 17 -4.81 14.67 -1.83
C THR A 17 -4.53 15.25 -3.20
N GLN A 18 -3.62 14.65 -3.96
CA GLN A 18 -3.24 15.11 -5.28
C GLN A 18 -3.20 13.95 -6.24
N ASP A 19 -3.39 14.24 -7.51
CA ASP A 19 -3.27 13.22 -8.55
C ASP A 19 -1.82 12.73 -8.63
N LEU A 20 -1.65 11.46 -8.87
CA LEU A 20 -0.34 10.81 -8.85
C LEU A 20 0.17 10.57 -10.25
N GLU A 21 1.50 10.60 -10.39
CA GLU A 21 2.18 10.24 -11.62
C GLU A 21 2.43 8.73 -11.60
N PRO A 22 1.74 7.95 -12.45
CA PRO A 22 1.84 6.48 -12.37
C PRO A 22 3.26 5.95 -12.54
N ALA A 23 4.06 6.59 -13.39
CA ALA A 23 5.40 6.12 -13.69
C ALA A 23 6.34 6.21 -12.49
N PHE A 24 6.02 7.06 -11.51
CA PHE A 24 6.91 7.34 -10.39
C PHE A 24 6.27 7.05 -9.04
N SER A 25 5.14 6.39 -9.02
CA SER A 25 4.41 6.11 -7.78
C SER A 25 4.34 4.62 -7.54
N SER A 26 4.72 4.18 -6.34
CA SER A 26 4.71 2.76 -6.00
C SER A 26 4.55 2.56 -4.51
N ALA A 27 4.21 1.34 -4.14
CA ALA A 27 4.15 0.93 -2.76
C ALA A 27 4.60 -0.52 -2.65
N THR A 28 5.10 -0.88 -1.47
CA THR A 28 5.50 -2.24 -1.17
C THR A 28 4.91 -2.65 0.16
N VAL A 29 4.72 -3.96 0.36
CA VAL A 29 4.27 -4.49 1.63
C VAL A 29 5.21 -5.62 2.03
N THR A 30 5.69 -5.58 3.27
CA THR A 30 6.61 -6.59 3.78
C THR A 30 6.07 -7.16 5.08
N ASN A 31 6.47 -8.40 5.38
CA ASN A 31 6.15 -9.03 6.65
C ASN A 31 7.20 -8.69 7.70
N GLU A 32 7.07 -9.27 8.89
CA GLU A 32 7.99 -8.97 9.99
C GLU A 32 9.42 -9.44 9.73
N ALA A 33 9.59 -10.38 8.82
CA ALA A 33 10.92 -10.84 8.43
C ALA A 33 11.54 -10.00 7.31
N GLY A 34 10.82 -8.97 6.85
CA GLY A 34 11.31 -8.11 5.77
C GLY A 34 11.08 -8.68 4.39
N GLN A 35 10.29 -9.74 4.27
CA GLN A 35 10.01 -10.35 2.97
C GLN A 35 8.83 -9.67 2.29
N ARG A 36 8.94 -9.49 0.97
CA ARG A 36 7.88 -8.88 0.18
C ARG A 36 6.67 -9.80 0.11
N VAL A 37 5.51 -9.27 0.42
CA VAL A 37 4.24 -10.00 0.32
C VAL A 37 3.28 -9.36 -0.67
N ASP A 38 3.69 -8.28 -1.33
CA ASP A 38 2.91 -7.68 -2.40
C ASP A 38 3.18 -8.39 -3.72
N LEU A 39 2.27 -8.18 -4.67
CA LEU A 39 2.37 -8.81 -5.99
C LEU A 39 3.19 -7.99 -6.97
N GLY A 40 3.69 -6.82 -6.54
CA GLY A 40 4.46 -5.95 -7.40
C GLY A 40 3.64 -5.28 -8.48
N ASN A 41 2.31 -5.22 -8.33
CA ASN A 41 1.40 -4.71 -9.34
C ASN A 41 0.74 -3.40 -8.92
N THR A 42 1.52 -2.51 -8.34
CA THR A 42 1.03 -1.19 -7.96
C THR A 42 0.37 -0.51 -9.14
N ARG A 43 -0.82 0.06 -8.93
CA ARG A 43 -1.54 0.71 -10.01
C ARG A 43 -2.39 1.84 -9.48
N ILE A 44 -2.75 2.74 -10.38
CA ILE A 44 -3.68 3.83 -10.12
C ILE A 44 -4.97 3.50 -10.87
N PRO A 45 -6.09 3.27 -10.17
CA PRO A 45 -7.32 2.86 -10.85
C PRO A 45 -7.83 3.94 -11.81
N PRO A 46 -8.41 3.56 -12.94
CA PRO A 46 -9.03 4.53 -13.84
C PRO A 46 -10.13 5.31 -13.12
N GLY A 47 -10.15 6.61 -13.30
CA GLY A 47 -11.14 7.47 -12.66
C GLY A 47 -10.81 7.85 -11.22
N SER A 48 -9.68 7.38 -10.67
CA SER A 48 -9.26 7.69 -9.32
C SER A 48 -7.79 8.06 -9.30
N PRO A 49 -7.42 9.20 -9.89
CA PRO A 49 -6.00 9.54 -10.07
C PRO A 49 -5.23 9.81 -8.78
N ALA A 50 -5.92 9.98 -7.66
CA ALA A 50 -5.26 10.19 -6.37
C ALA A 50 -5.25 8.92 -5.52
N GLU A 51 -5.56 7.79 -6.10
CA GLU A 51 -5.62 6.51 -5.40
C GLU A 51 -4.52 5.59 -5.91
N LEU A 52 -3.87 4.87 -4.98
CA LEU A 52 -2.84 3.90 -5.32
C LEU A 52 -3.24 2.55 -4.74
N GLU A 53 -3.23 1.50 -5.56
CA GLU A 53 -3.57 0.15 -5.12
C GLU A 53 -2.39 -0.79 -5.34
N ILE A 54 -2.22 -1.73 -4.42
CA ILE A 54 -1.26 -2.81 -4.60
C ILE A 54 -1.88 -4.13 -4.14
N GLY A 55 -1.80 -5.15 -4.98
CA GLY A 55 -2.30 -6.47 -4.66
C GLY A 55 -1.37 -7.22 -3.73
N LEU A 56 -1.93 -8.12 -2.93
CA LEU A 56 -1.20 -8.86 -1.92
C LEU A 56 -1.31 -10.36 -2.15
N LYS A 57 -0.24 -11.06 -1.80
CA LYS A 57 -0.29 -12.51 -1.66
C LYS A 57 -1.17 -12.85 -0.46
N PRO A 58 -1.63 -14.11 -0.33
CA PRO A 58 -2.32 -14.53 0.88
C PRO A 58 -1.46 -14.24 2.10
N LEU A 59 -2.06 -13.62 3.13
CA LEU A 59 -1.32 -13.18 4.31
C LEU A 59 -1.72 -13.99 5.53
N PRO A 60 -0.80 -14.74 6.14
CA PRO A 60 -1.05 -15.33 7.45
C PRO A 60 -1.17 -14.24 8.51
N PRO A 61 -1.72 -14.59 9.69
CA PRO A 61 -1.78 -13.62 10.79
C PRO A 61 -0.40 -13.06 11.11
N GLY A 62 -0.33 -11.78 11.37
CA GLY A 62 0.93 -11.11 11.66
C GLY A 62 0.84 -9.63 11.40
N THR A 63 1.98 -8.96 11.55
CA THR A 63 2.12 -7.53 11.35
C THR A 63 2.82 -7.26 10.03
N TYR A 64 2.29 -6.31 9.28
CA TYR A 64 2.80 -6.00 7.95
C TYR A 64 3.10 -4.51 7.83
N LEU A 65 4.17 -4.20 7.11
CA LEU A 65 4.61 -2.82 6.88
C LEU A 65 4.31 -2.43 5.44
N VAL A 66 3.60 -1.33 5.28
CA VAL A 66 3.35 -0.72 3.97
C VAL A 66 4.28 0.47 3.84
N SER A 67 5.05 0.50 2.75
CA SER A 67 5.92 1.62 2.44
C SER A 67 5.51 2.18 1.09
N TRP A 68 5.36 3.50 1.00
CA TRP A 68 4.99 4.09 -0.28
C TRP A 68 5.94 5.22 -0.65
N HIS A 69 6.09 5.40 -1.96
CA HIS A 69 6.80 6.52 -2.55
C HIS A 69 6.00 6.95 -3.75
N VAL A 70 5.46 8.15 -3.70
CA VAL A 70 4.62 8.66 -4.78
C VAL A 70 5.10 10.03 -5.20
N VAL A 71 4.83 10.36 -6.46
CA VAL A 71 5.13 11.68 -7.01
C VAL A 71 3.83 12.19 -7.61
N SER A 72 3.41 13.38 -7.20
CA SER A 72 2.21 13.98 -7.77
C SER A 72 2.48 14.50 -9.17
N VAL A 73 1.41 14.78 -9.91
CA VAL A 73 1.55 15.27 -11.29
C VAL A 73 2.26 16.62 -11.35
N ASP A 74 2.30 17.37 -10.25
CA ASP A 74 3.06 18.62 -10.18
C ASP A 74 4.46 18.42 -9.59
N THR A 75 4.94 17.17 -9.59
CA THR A 75 6.31 16.76 -9.25
C THR A 75 6.69 16.87 -7.77
N HIS A 76 5.73 16.81 -6.86
CA HIS A 76 6.02 16.75 -5.43
C HIS A 76 6.14 15.30 -4.97
N PRO A 77 7.33 14.86 -4.52
CA PRO A 77 7.48 13.52 -3.97
C PRO A 77 6.96 13.45 -2.53
N THR A 78 6.37 12.34 -2.18
CA THR A 78 5.90 12.06 -0.82
C THR A 78 6.18 10.60 -0.53
N GLU A 79 6.67 10.30 0.67
CA GLU A 79 6.90 8.92 1.06
C GLU A 79 6.55 8.74 2.53
N GLY A 80 6.26 7.51 2.88
CA GLY A 80 5.92 7.21 4.26
C GLY A 80 5.68 5.72 4.45
N THR A 81 5.34 5.37 5.67
CA THR A 81 5.08 3.98 6.03
C THR A 81 3.96 3.92 7.04
N PHE A 82 3.26 2.78 7.06
CA PHE A 82 2.36 2.44 8.16
C PHE A 82 2.29 0.93 8.28
N THR A 83 1.79 0.46 9.43
CA THR A 83 1.64 -0.96 9.65
C THR A 83 0.18 -1.33 9.81
N PHE A 84 -0.13 -2.59 9.48
CA PHE A 84 -1.43 -3.15 9.81
C PHE A 84 -1.24 -4.58 10.32
N GLU A 85 -2.24 -5.07 11.03
CA GLU A 85 -2.20 -6.43 11.56
C GLU A 85 -3.30 -7.27 10.95
N VAL A 86 -2.95 -8.52 10.63
CA VAL A 86 -3.91 -9.52 10.19
C VAL A 86 -4.16 -10.43 11.38
N GLY A 87 -5.41 -10.49 11.81
CA GLY A 87 -5.79 -11.33 12.93
C GLY A 87 -6.29 -12.68 12.49
N ARG A 88 -6.60 -13.51 13.47
CA ARG A 88 -7.03 -14.87 13.19
C ARG A 88 -8.50 -14.98 12.86
N GLY A 89 -9.22 -13.99 13.13
CA GLY A 89 -10.62 -14.12 13.06
C GLY A 89 -11.53 -13.67 12.36
#